data_2cb20a9e1bd1adc4729a881d52e2fd65
#
_entry.id   2cb20a9e1bd1adc4729a881d52e2fd65
#
_cell.length_a   1.000
_cell.length_b   1.000
_cell.length_c   1.000
_cell.angle_alpha   90.00
_cell.angle_beta   90.00
_cell.angle_gamma   90.00
#
_symmetry.space_group_name_H-M   'P 1'
#
loop_
_entity.id
_entity.type
_entity.pdbx_description
1 polymer ?
#
loop_
_entity_poly.entity_id
_entity_poly.type
_entity_poly.pdbx_seq_one_letter_code
_entity_poly.pdbx_strand_id
1 'polypeptide(L)'
;MRIICLLLAVTLVFSCKKNDQPGPNYNSDKSRLTQLTDSLMNVYNNSVEGNKPGDYSVGARGSLKAALDLAAQVESGKFTQEEVNNAYSNLALAGQQFSTKLIQEVSAQYLVGHWKFNGNAADSSGHGHNGALKTGYVGSSAATATDGGTLPQLTADRFGRANMAYSFGNGSLIQVPYASELNSPSFTISLWVDMTSNSNGSYMISMNRWWGYKFNLNGTAVPFLTVATAATIYDRDAGAVNVAAGVWTHLAASYTDGTMKFYVNGELKKTWTNTPGAAVTLASPVDLSIGNEMPKEFYNMTDNSNPAYFWGASYFVGSMDDIRMYNKVLTDAEVNSIYIIEKDL
;
A
#
# COMPACT_ATOMS: atom_id res chain seq x y z
N MET A 1 17.85 16.46 7.29
CA MET A 1 18.62 15.58 8.18
C MET A 1 19.77 14.97 7.36
N ARG A 2 21.00 15.32 7.66
CA ARG A 2 22.18 14.96 6.86
C ARG A 2 22.50 13.48 7.05
N ILE A 3 22.48 12.69 5.97
CA ILE A 3 22.94 11.31 5.95
C ILE A 3 24.47 11.33 5.93
N ILE A 4 25.06 10.87 7.02
CA ILE A 4 26.51 10.69 7.14
C ILE A 4 26.86 9.37 6.49
N CYS A 5 27.53 9.41 5.33
CA CYS A 5 28.22 8.25 4.76
C CYS A 5 29.40 7.88 5.67
N LEU A 6 29.30 6.74 6.33
CA LEU A 6 30.41 6.16 7.10
C LEU A 6 31.38 5.50 6.11
N LEU A 7 32.47 6.21 5.77
CA LEU A 7 33.64 5.63 5.13
C LEU A 7 34.41 4.80 6.17
N LEU A 8 34.37 3.48 6.04
CA LEU A 8 35.21 2.58 6.82
C LEU A 8 36.64 2.66 6.28
N ALA A 9 37.49 3.42 6.94
CA ALA A 9 38.92 3.41 6.70
C ALA A 9 39.50 2.16 7.36
N VAL A 10 39.89 1.17 6.55
CA VAL A 10 40.66 0.01 7.00
C VAL A 10 42.12 0.44 7.14
N THR A 11 42.59 0.65 8.37
CA THR A 11 44.00 0.81 8.67
C THR A 11 44.69 -0.55 8.65
N LEU A 12 45.50 -0.81 7.63
CA LEU A 12 46.38 -1.96 7.54
C LEU A 12 47.55 -1.77 8.50
N VAL A 13 47.56 -2.54 9.59
CA VAL A 13 48.75 -2.67 10.46
C VAL A 13 49.66 -3.73 9.86
N PHE A 14 50.78 -3.32 9.27
CA PHE A 14 51.81 -4.23 8.79
C PHE A 14 52.56 -4.84 9.97
N SER A 15 52.25 -6.09 10.31
CA SER A 15 53.10 -6.94 11.13
C SER A 15 53.94 -7.79 10.17
N CYS A 16 55.25 -7.47 10.08
CA CYS A 16 56.23 -8.28 9.33
C CYS A 16 56.43 -9.63 10.04
N LYS A 17 55.69 -10.66 9.63
CA LYS A 17 56.12 -12.05 9.72
C LYS A 17 56.19 -12.60 8.31
N LYS A 18 57.40 -13.00 7.88
CA LYS A 18 57.68 -13.70 6.64
C LYS A 18 56.99 -15.06 6.71
N ASN A 19 55.75 -15.11 6.25
CA ASN A 19 55.05 -16.33 5.95
C ASN A 19 55.04 -16.45 4.43
N ASP A 20 55.63 -17.52 3.89
CA ASP A 20 55.57 -17.93 2.49
C ASP A 20 54.15 -18.38 2.11
N GLN A 21 53.17 -17.52 2.28
CA GLN A 21 51.85 -17.69 1.70
C GLN A 21 51.90 -17.20 0.26
N PRO A 22 51.45 -17.98 -0.73
CA PRO A 22 51.35 -17.49 -2.08
C PRO A 22 50.51 -16.23 -2.10
N GLY A 23 51.01 -15.18 -2.76
CA GLY A 23 50.30 -13.92 -2.88
C GLY A 23 48.91 -14.13 -3.54
N PRO A 24 48.00 -13.13 -3.44
CA PRO A 24 46.65 -13.25 -4.01
C PRO A 24 46.73 -13.68 -5.49
N ASN A 25 45.95 -14.69 -5.83
CA ASN A 25 45.80 -15.12 -7.21
C ASN A 25 44.81 -14.21 -7.93
N TYR A 26 45.32 -13.37 -8.83
CA TYR A 26 44.53 -12.44 -9.65
C TYR A 26 44.10 -13.02 -11.01
N ASN A 27 44.31 -14.32 -11.24
CA ASN A 27 43.87 -15.00 -12.46
C ASN A 27 42.44 -15.51 -12.28
N SER A 28 41.48 -14.59 -12.22
CA SER A 28 40.07 -14.87 -11.98
C SER A 28 39.29 -15.07 -13.28
N ASP A 29 38.29 -15.96 -13.25
CA ASP A 29 37.28 -16.09 -14.30
C ASP A 29 36.20 -15.03 -14.11
N LYS A 30 36.07 -14.14 -15.08
CA LYS A 30 35.11 -13.03 -15.10
C LYS A 30 33.92 -13.24 -16.02
N SER A 31 33.84 -14.38 -16.69
CA SER A 31 32.87 -14.66 -17.76
C SER A 31 31.40 -14.45 -17.28
N ARG A 32 31.07 -14.93 -16.08
CA ARG A 32 29.72 -14.76 -15.49
C ARG A 32 29.40 -13.31 -15.15
N LEU A 33 30.39 -12.56 -14.65
CA LEU A 33 30.23 -11.13 -14.34
C LEU A 33 29.96 -10.37 -15.64
N THR A 34 30.79 -10.57 -16.68
CA THR A 34 30.65 -9.91 -18.00
C THR A 34 29.28 -10.20 -18.63
N GLN A 35 28.83 -11.47 -18.62
CA GLN A 35 27.47 -11.81 -19.14
C GLN A 35 26.36 -11.06 -18.41
N LEU A 36 26.45 -10.94 -17.08
CA LEU A 36 25.44 -10.20 -16.29
C LEU A 36 25.54 -8.71 -16.55
N THR A 37 26.75 -8.15 -16.63
CA THR A 37 26.98 -6.73 -16.95
C THR A 37 26.38 -6.38 -18.31
N ASP A 38 26.66 -7.17 -19.35
CA ASP A 38 26.12 -6.95 -20.70
C ASP A 38 24.58 -7.00 -20.70
N SER A 39 24.03 -8.01 -20.03
CA SER A 39 22.57 -8.15 -19.90
C SER A 39 21.92 -6.95 -19.22
N LEU A 40 22.43 -6.54 -18.05
CA LEU A 40 21.88 -5.42 -17.29
C LEU A 40 22.19 -4.07 -17.94
N MET A 41 23.28 -3.92 -18.65
CA MET A 41 23.58 -2.73 -19.45
C MET A 41 22.57 -2.58 -20.59
N ASN A 42 22.18 -3.67 -21.25
CA ASN A 42 21.10 -3.64 -22.24
C ASN A 42 19.76 -3.20 -21.63
N VAL A 43 19.41 -3.74 -20.46
CA VAL A 43 18.21 -3.30 -19.70
C VAL A 43 18.30 -1.81 -19.36
N TYR A 44 19.43 -1.36 -18.83
CA TYR A 44 19.67 0.04 -18.49
C TYR A 44 19.51 0.98 -19.70
N ASN A 45 20.10 0.62 -20.84
CA ASN A 45 20.06 1.45 -22.06
C ASN A 45 18.65 1.58 -22.65
N ASN A 46 17.82 0.55 -22.49
CA ASN A 46 16.44 0.53 -22.99
C ASN A 46 15.41 0.99 -21.96
N SER A 47 15.82 1.28 -20.72
CA SER A 47 14.91 1.75 -19.67
C SER A 47 14.71 3.26 -19.72
N VAL A 48 13.49 3.71 -19.39
CA VAL A 48 13.11 5.13 -19.24
C VAL A 48 12.63 5.31 -17.81
N GLU A 49 12.99 6.43 -17.18
CA GLU A 49 12.40 6.84 -15.91
C GLU A 49 11.20 7.75 -16.15
N GLY A 50 10.14 7.53 -15.38
CA GLY A 50 8.91 8.30 -15.50
C GLY A 50 7.86 7.85 -14.48
N ASN A 51 6.60 8.12 -14.81
CA ASN A 51 5.44 7.80 -13.98
C ASN A 51 4.34 7.03 -14.74
N LYS A 52 4.65 6.47 -15.90
CA LYS A 52 3.70 5.71 -16.72
C LYS A 52 4.01 4.21 -16.65
N PRO A 53 3.01 3.34 -16.89
CA PRO A 53 3.26 1.92 -17.08
C PRO A 53 4.33 1.66 -18.16
N GLY A 54 5.31 0.83 -17.83
CA GLY A 54 6.48 0.54 -18.67
C GLY A 54 7.70 1.40 -18.36
N ASP A 55 7.55 2.53 -17.68
CA ASP A 55 8.66 3.31 -17.17
C ASP A 55 9.20 2.68 -15.86
N TYR A 56 10.42 3.07 -15.48
CA TYR A 56 10.97 2.83 -14.16
C TYR A 56 10.80 4.07 -13.28
N SER A 57 10.57 3.90 -11.99
CA SER A 57 10.45 5.03 -11.07
C SER A 57 11.71 5.91 -11.09
N VAL A 58 11.51 7.22 -10.97
CA VAL A 58 12.59 8.23 -10.99
C VAL A 58 13.65 7.91 -9.93
N GLY A 59 14.92 7.95 -10.34
CA GLY A 59 16.09 7.61 -9.52
C GLY A 59 16.51 6.13 -9.58
N ALA A 60 15.70 5.24 -10.16
CA ALA A 60 16.02 3.81 -10.25
C ALA A 60 17.27 3.55 -11.10
N ARG A 61 17.43 4.25 -12.23
CA ARG A 61 18.57 4.09 -13.14
C ARG A 61 19.91 4.44 -12.48
N GLY A 62 19.92 5.46 -11.60
CA GLY A 62 21.15 5.88 -10.92
C GLY A 62 21.78 4.76 -10.08
N SER A 63 20.97 4.01 -9.35
CA SER A 63 21.45 2.89 -8.53
C SER A 63 21.98 1.73 -9.37
N LEU A 64 21.28 1.36 -10.45
CA LEU A 64 21.75 0.32 -11.36
C LEU A 64 23.06 0.74 -12.07
N LYS A 65 23.13 2.01 -12.51
CA LYS A 65 24.34 2.54 -13.16
C LYS A 65 25.57 2.44 -12.26
N ALA A 66 25.43 2.81 -10.99
CA ALA A 66 26.52 2.71 -10.02
C ALA A 66 27.03 1.26 -9.87
N ALA A 67 26.13 0.28 -9.82
CA ALA A 67 26.49 -1.13 -9.73
C ALA A 67 27.17 -1.64 -11.03
N LEU A 68 26.68 -1.21 -12.19
CA LEU A 68 27.29 -1.52 -13.50
C LEU A 68 28.70 -0.93 -13.61
N ASP A 69 28.93 0.31 -13.14
CA ASP A 69 30.25 0.95 -13.17
C ASP A 69 31.25 0.22 -12.28
N LEU A 70 30.81 -0.25 -11.09
CA LEU A 70 31.66 -1.07 -10.21
C LEU A 70 31.99 -2.43 -10.84
N ALA A 71 31.04 -3.08 -11.49
CA ALA A 71 31.26 -4.33 -12.20
C ALA A 71 32.30 -4.15 -13.34
N ALA A 72 32.17 -3.10 -14.14
CA ALA A 72 33.12 -2.78 -15.22
C ALA A 72 34.56 -2.52 -14.70
N GLN A 73 34.68 -1.90 -13.51
CA GLN A 73 36.00 -1.74 -12.86
C GLN A 73 36.64 -3.10 -12.51
N VAL A 74 35.82 -4.03 -11.98
CA VAL A 74 36.28 -5.37 -11.63
C VAL A 74 36.64 -6.18 -12.89
N GLU A 75 35.88 -6.03 -13.96
CA GLU A 75 36.18 -6.69 -15.26
C GLU A 75 37.50 -6.25 -15.86
N SER A 76 37.82 -4.96 -15.79
CA SER A 76 39.03 -4.39 -16.38
C SER A 76 40.27 -4.49 -15.48
N GLY A 77 40.08 -4.66 -14.17
CA GLY A 77 41.16 -4.66 -13.18
C GLY A 77 41.72 -6.05 -12.87
N LYS A 78 42.67 -6.09 -11.92
CA LYS A 78 43.25 -7.32 -11.37
C LYS A 78 42.60 -7.62 -10.02
N PHE A 79 41.74 -8.61 -9.99
CA PHE A 79 40.95 -8.99 -8.81
C PHE A 79 41.04 -10.50 -8.58
N THR A 80 40.90 -10.91 -7.32
CA THR A 80 40.77 -12.31 -6.95
C THR A 80 39.40 -12.87 -7.38
N GLN A 81 39.26 -14.19 -7.42
CA GLN A 81 38.00 -14.82 -7.77
C GLN A 81 36.87 -14.46 -6.76
N GLU A 82 37.20 -14.28 -5.47
CA GLU A 82 36.25 -13.86 -4.44
C GLU A 82 35.72 -12.45 -4.72
N GLU A 83 36.59 -11.50 -5.06
CA GLU A 83 36.18 -10.14 -5.41
C GLU A 83 35.29 -10.12 -6.67
N VAL A 84 35.60 -10.93 -7.68
CA VAL A 84 34.74 -11.10 -8.87
C VAL A 84 33.39 -11.68 -8.51
N ASN A 85 33.33 -12.70 -7.63
CA ASN A 85 32.07 -13.30 -7.19
C ASN A 85 31.22 -12.30 -6.37
N ASN A 86 31.87 -11.49 -5.54
CA ASN A 86 31.19 -10.44 -4.78
C ASN A 86 30.61 -9.35 -5.69
N ALA A 87 31.37 -8.93 -6.72
CA ALA A 87 30.89 -7.98 -7.73
C ALA A 87 29.68 -8.53 -8.49
N TYR A 88 29.72 -9.82 -8.89
CA TYR A 88 28.59 -10.49 -9.51
C TYR A 88 27.34 -10.48 -8.61
N SER A 89 27.49 -10.84 -7.33
CA SER A 89 26.37 -10.90 -6.38
C SER A 89 25.76 -9.51 -6.14
N ASN A 90 26.59 -8.49 -6.01
CA ASN A 90 26.15 -7.11 -5.83
C ASN A 90 25.42 -6.58 -7.09
N LEU A 91 25.93 -6.87 -8.28
CA LEU A 91 25.29 -6.49 -9.53
C LEU A 91 23.97 -7.23 -9.73
N ALA A 92 23.89 -8.52 -9.39
CA ALA A 92 22.66 -9.31 -9.44
C ALA A 92 21.58 -8.74 -8.51
N LEU A 93 21.96 -8.37 -7.28
CA LEU A 93 21.07 -7.72 -6.32
C LEU A 93 20.56 -6.36 -6.84
N ALA A 94 21.45 -5.54 -7.41
CA ALA A 94 21.08 -4.26 -8.00
C ALA A 94 20.11 -4.44 -9.18
N GLY A 95 20.32 -5.45 -10.02
CA GLY A 95 19.41 -5.80 -11.12
C GLY A 95 18.02 -6.23 -10.61
N GLN A 96 17.97 -7.05 -9.57
CA GLN A 96 16.71 -7.43 -8.92
C GLN A 96 15.99 -6.21 -8.33
N GLN A 97 16.71 -5.37 -7.59
CA GLN A 97 16.14 -4.13 -7.03
C GLN A 97 15.62 -3.19 -8.12
N PHE A 98 16.36 -3.07 -9.23
CA PHE A 98 15.93 -2.27 -10.38
C PHE A 98 14.63 -2.81 -10.98
N SER A 99 14.52 -4.13 -11.17
CA SER A 99 13.31 -4.74 -11.73
C SER A 99 12.05 -4.46 -10.91
N THR A 100 12.17 -4.32 -9.58
CA THR A 100 11.03 -3.96 -8.70
C THR A 100 10.58 -2.51 -8.86
N LYS A 101 11.34 -1.68 -9.55
CA LYS A 101 11.03 -0.27 -9.82
C LYS A 101 10.28 -0.05 -11.14
N LEU A 102 10.03 -1.12 -11.89
CA LEU A 102 9.19 -1.06 -13.07
C LEU A 102 7.75 -0.72 -12.68
N ILE A 103 7.20 0.34 -13.27
CA ILE A 103 5.80 0.72 -13.10
C ILE A 103 4.95 -0.23 -13.95
N GLN A 104 4.11 -1.00 -13.27
CA GLN A 104 3.27 -2.00 -13.89
C GLN A 104 1.86 -1.44 -14.12
N GLU A 105 1.25 -1.80 -15.25
CA GLU A 105 -0.18 -1.60 -15.42
C GLU A 105 -0.92 -2.66 -14.59
N VAL A 106 -1.78 -2.19 -13.67
CA VAL A 106 -2.65 -3.11 -12.92
C VAL A 106 -3.85 -3.44 -13.79
N SER A 107 -4.03 -4.73 -14.09
CA SER A 107 -5.09 -5.19 -14.99
C SER A 107 -6.48 -4.73 -14.53
N ALA A 108 -7.19 -4.01 -15.39
CA ALA A 108 -8.53 -3.49 -15.15
C ALA A 108 -9.55 -4.61 -14.85
N GLN A 109 -9.32 -5.84 -15.32
CA GLN A 109 -10.23 -6.98 -15.08
C GLN A 109 -10.43 -7.35 -13.60
N TYR A 110 -9.50 -6.94 -12.72
CA TYR A 110 -9.58 -7.19 -11.28
C TYR A 110 -10.05 -5.96 -10.49
N LEU A 111 -10.18 -4.80 -11.15
CA LEU A 111 -10.63 -3.55 -10.54
C LEU A 111 -12.15 -3.56 -10.46
N VAL A 112 -12.70 -3.83 -9.26
CA VAL A 112 -14.15 -3.95 -9.04
C VAL A 112 -14.81 -2.66 -8.55
N GLY A 113 -14.04 -1.65 -8.15
CA GLY A 113 -14.54 -0.33 -7.79
C GLY A 113 -13.43 0.72 -7.86
N HIS A 114 -13.74 1.91 -8.41
CA HIS A 114 -12.81 3.03 -8.47
C HIS A 114 -13.53 4.37 -8.33
N TRP A 115 -13.48 4.94 -7.14
CA TRP A 115 -14.07 6.25 -6.82
C TRP A 115 -12.97 7.31 -6.84
N LYS A 116 -12.87 8.02 -7.97
CA LYS A 116 -11.89 9.10 -8.20
C LYS A 116 -12.26 10.42 -7.53
N PHE A 117 -13.49 10.56 -7.11
CA PHE A 117 -14.05 11.76 -6.50
C PHE A 117 -13.92 13.06 -7.33
N ASN A 118 -13.71 12.94 -8.62
CA ASN A 118 -13.60 14.08 -9.55
C ASN A 118 -14.99 14.72 -9.77
N GLY A 119 -15.44 15.54 -8.82
CA GLY A 119 -16.72 16.23 -8.84
C GLY A 119 -17.94 15.40 -8.43
N ASN A 120 -17.79 14.08 -8.22
CA ASN A 120 -18.88 13.19 -7.83
C ASN A 120 -18.34 11.89 -7.20
N ALA A 121 -19.26 11.05 -6.69
CA ALA A 121 -18.96 9.73 -6.12
C ALA A 121 -19.28 8.57 -7.08
N ALA A 122 -19.25 8.80 -8.39
CA ALA A 122 -19.47 7.77 -9.39
C ALA A 122 -18.28 6.79 -9.44
N ASP A 123 -18.59 5.52 -9.68
CA ASP A 123 -17.61 4.48 -9.93
C ASP A 123 -17.04 4.60 -11.37
N SER A 124 -15.72 4.64 -11.46
CA SER A 124 -14.97 4.72 -12.72
C SER A 124 -14.37 3.38 -13.15
N SER A 125 -14.64 2.28 -12.44
CA SER A 125 -14.14 0.95 -12.78
C SER A 125 -14.85 0.34 -13.99
N GLY A 126 -16.07 0.80 -14.27
CA GLY A 126 -16.96 0.24 -15.30
C GLY A 126 -17.98 -0.76 -14.76
N HIS A 127 -17.95 -1.11 -13.46
CA HIS A 127 -18.89 -2.04 -12.82
C HIS A 127 -20.18 -1.36 -12.34
N GLY A 128 -20.21 0.00 -12.28
CA GLY A 128 -21.41 0.76 -11.94
C GLY A 128 -21.71 0.83 -10.43
N HIS A 129 -20.73 0.63 -9.58
CA HIS A 129 -20.85 0.73 -8.12
C HIS A 129 -20.84 2.18 -7.66
N ASN A 130 -21.80 2.97 -8.14
CA ASN A 130 -21.88 4.39 -7.83
C ASN A 130 -22.22 4.64 -6.35
N GLY A 131 -21.49 5.56 -5.73
CA GLY A 131 -21.71 5.99 -4.36
C GLY A 131 -22.82 7.04 -4.24
N ALA A 132 -23.64 6.93 -3.18
CA ALA A 132 -24.62 7.93 -2.78
C ALA A 132 -24.13 8.65 -1.52
N LEU A 133 -24.14 9.97 -1.50
CA LEU A 133 -23.79 10.77 -0.34
C LEU A 133 -24.89 10.62 0.72
N LYS A 134 -24.52 10.25 1.95
CA LYS A 134 -25.44 9.99 3.07
C LYS A 134 -24.96 10.62 4.37
N THR A 135 -25.88 10.77 5.31
CA THR A 135 -25.58 11.04 6.72
C THR A 135 -25.62 9.73 7.50
N GLY A 136 -24.68 9.55 8.44
CA GLY A 136 -24.69 8.48 9.41
C GLY A 136 -25.10 8.97 10.79
N TYR A 137 -25.01 8.09 11.78
CA TYR A 137 -25.20 8.47 13.17
C TYR A 137 -23.95 9.14 13.76
N VAL A 138 -24.21 10.06 14.72
CA VAL A 138 -23.25 10.53 15.72
C VAL A 138 -23.77 10.15 17.11
N GLY A 139 -22.90 10.22 18.11
CA GLY A 139 -23.25 9.82 19.48
C GLY A 139 -22.41 8.62 19.95
N SER A 140 -22.35 8.43 21.26
CA SER A 140 -21.50 7.42 21.90
C SER A 140 -22.22 6.10 22.22
N SER A 141 -23.50 6.00 21.91
CA SER A 141 -24.31 4.80 22.15
C SER A 141 -25.64 4.89 21.38
N ALA A 142 -26.36 3.78 21.27
CA ALA A 142 -27.69 3.76 20.66
C ALA A 142 -28.69 4.74 21.35
N ALA A 143 -28.56 4.94 22.66
CA ALA A 143 -29.41 5.88 23.40
C ALA A 143 -29.11 7.37 23.12
N THR A 144 -27.88 7.68 22.68
CA THR A 144 -27.42 9.04 22.36
C THR A 144 -27.27 9.28 20.88
N ALA A 145 -27.61 8.29 20.06
CA ALA A 145 -27.49 8.38 18.62
C ALA A 145 -28.39 9.47 18.04
N THR A 146 -27.84 10.34 17.25
CA THR A 146 -28.58 11.32 16.45
C THR A 146 -28.05 11.32 15.02
N ASP A 147 -28.81 11.86 14.08
CA ASP A 147 -28.33 12.06 12.72
C ASP A 147 -27.19 13.09 12.72
N GLY A 148 -26.07 12.77 12.10
CA GLY A 148 -24.93 13.68 11.96
C GLY A 148 -25.26 14.94 11.15
N GLY A 149 -26.26 14.86 10.28
CA GLY A 149 -26.81 16.00 9.54
C GLY A 149 -25.89 16.57 8.45
N THR A 150 -24.72 16.01 8.25
CA THR A 150 -23.73 16.48 7.27
C THR A 150 -23.49 15.44 6.20
N LEU A 151 -23.57 15.82 4.92
CA LEU A 151 -23.15 14.98 3.80
C LEU A 151 -21.64 15.16 3.56
N PRO A 152 -20.97 14.19 2.94
CA PRO A 152 -19.62 14.41 2.42
C PRO A 152 -19.58 15.62 1.48
N GLN A 153 -18.55 16.47 1.60
CA GLN A 153 -18.42 17.68 0.80
C GLN A 153 -17.23 17.57 -0.15
N LEU A 154 -17.41 18.04 -1.38
CA LEU A 154 -16.29 18.17 -2.31
C LEU A 154 -15.23 19.14 -1.75
N THR A 155 -13.97 18.76 -1.86
CA THR A 155 -12.82 19.53 -1.40
C THR A 155 -11.66 19.45 -2.39
N ALA A 156 -10.55 20.13 -2.06
CA ALA A 156 -9.34 20.03 -2.85
C ALA A 156 -8.65 18.66 -2.64
N ASP A 157 -8.09 18.12 -3.70
CA ASP A 157 -7.28 16.92 -3.67
C ASP A 157 -5.84 17.18 -3.17
N ARG A 158 -4.99 16.16 -3.23
CA ARG A 158 -3.57 16.22 -2.86
C ARG A 158 -2.71 17.17 -3.70
N PHE A 159 -3.24 17.65 -4.86
CA PHE A 159 -2.59 18.63 -5.73
C PHE A 159 -3.18 20.05 -5.60
N GLY A 160 -4.14 20.25 -4.70
CA GLY A 160 -4.85 21.50 -4.51
C GLY A 160 -5.92 21.79 -5.58
N ARG A 161 -6.28 20.80 -6.41
CA ARG A 161 -7.33 20.95 -7.43
C ARG A 161 -8.70 20.90 -6.75
N ALA A 162 -9.48 21.94 -6.88
CA ALA A 162 -10.80 22.07 -6.24
C ALA A 162 -11.77 20.99 -6.72
N ASN A 163 -12.60 20.46 -5.81
CA ASN A 163 -13.66 19.47 -6.08
C ASN A 163 -13.17 18.13 -6.65
N MET A 164 -11.95 17.73 -6.31
CA MET A 164 -11.34 16.48 -6.76
C MET A 164 -11.12 15.47 -5.62
N ALA A 165 -11.68 15.73 -4.44
CA ALA A 165 -11.70 14.85 -3.30
C ALA A 165 -12.99 15.04 -2.50
N TYR A 166 -13.32 14.14 -1.59
CA TYR A 166 -14.38 14.34 -0.60
C TYR A 166 -13.82 14.50 0.80
N SER A 167 -14.33 15.48 1.54
CA SER A 167 -14.15 15.61 2.99
C SER A 167 -15.28 14.94 3.75
N PHE A 168 -14.89 14.27 4.84
CA PHE A 168 -15.75 13.51 5.73
C PHE A 168 -15.64 14.02 7.16
N GLY A 169 -16.71 13.82 7.93
CA GLY A 169 -16.79 14.16 9.34
C GLY A 169 -18.24 14.16 9.80
N ASN A 170 -18.43 14.24 11.09
CA ASN A 170 -19.77 14.34 11.68
C ASN A 170 -20.75 13.24 11.19
N GLY A 171 -20.24 11.99 11.08
CA GLY A 171 -21.03 10.84 10.68
C GLY A 171 -21.30 10.72 9.17
N SER A 172 -20.80 11.60 8.32
CA SER A 172 -20.99 11.52 6.87
C SER A 172 -20.40 10.24 6.26
N LEU A 173 -21.01 9.75 5.19
CA LEU A 173 -20.53 8.60 4.43
C LEU A 173 -20.94 8.67 2.96
N ILE A 174 -20.21 7.92 2.13
CA ILE A 174 -20.67 7.53 0.81
C ILE A 174 -21.07 6.07 0.88
N GLN A 175 -22.36 5.80 0.58
CA GLN A 175 -22.94 4.47 0.56
C GLN A 175 -22.91 3.91 -0.85
N VAL A 176 -22.36 2.71 -1.01
CA VAL A 176 -22.32 1.97 -2.27
C VAL A 176 -23.16 0.70 -2.11
N PRO A 177 -24.19 0.48 -2.95
CA PRO A 177 -24.99 -0.73 -2.86
C PRO A 177 -24.15 -2.00 -2.86
N TYR A 178 -24.57 -2.99 -2.09
CA TYR A 178 -23.88 -4.27 -2.03
C TYR A 178 -23.74 -4.91 -3.43
N ALA A 179 -22.54 -5.39 -3.71
CA ALA A 179 -22.26 -6.27 -4.83
C ALA A 179 -21.32 -7.38 -4.38
N SER A 180 -21.53 -8.60 -4.85
CA SER A 180 -20.74 -9.75 -4.44
C SER A 180 -19.25 -9.61 -4.78
N GLU A 181 -18.92 -8.89 -5.84
CA GLU A 181 -17.53 -8.62 -6.23
C GLU A 181 -16.81 -7.65 -5.29
N LEU A 182 -17.53 -6.77 -4.59
CA LEU A 182 -16.99 -5.95 -3.49
C LEU A 182 -16.78 -6.76 -2.20
N ASN A 183 -17.33 -7.97 -2.12
CA ASN A 183 -17.19 -8.92 -1.02
C ASN A 183 -16.40 -10.17 -1.44
N SER A 184 -15.32 -9.99 -2.15
CA SER A 184 -14.44 -11.07 -2.62
C SER A 184 -13.72 -11.79 -1.48
N PRO A 185 -13.46 -13.12 -1.60
CA PRO A 185 -12.72 -13.90 -0.61
C PRO A 185 -11.24 -13.49 -0.48
N SER A 186 -10.72 -12.81 -1.49
CA SER A 186 -9.39 -12.18 -1.51
C SER A 186 -9.52 -10.83 -2.18
N PHE A 187 -8.86 -9.80 -1.64
CA PHE A 187 -9.01 -8.45 -2.14
C PHE A 187 -7.80 -7.56 -1.86
N THR A 188 -7.76 -6.41 -2.53
CA THR A 188 -6.90 -5.28 -2.18
C THR A 188 -7.73 -4.01 -2.18
N ILE A 189 -7.55 -3.19 -1.14
CA ILE A 189 -8.09 -1.84 -1.02
C ILE A 189 -6.92 -0.87 -1.09
N SER A 190 -7.04 0.20 -1.88
CA SER A 190 -6.04 1.26 -2.04
C SER A 190 -6.76 2.60 -2.04
N LEU A 191 -6.24 3.60 -1.32
CA LEU A 191 -6.87 4.92 -1.21
C LEU A 191 -5.87 5.98 -0.74
N TRP A 192 -6.18 7.25 -1.05
CA TRP A 192 -5.50 8.40 -0.47
C TRP A 192 -6.33 9.01 0.66
N VAL A 193 -5.65 9.36 1.74
CA VAL A 193 -6.27 10.02 2.90
C VAL A 193 -5.46 11.23 3.34
N ASP A 194 -6.16 12.28 3.74
CA ASP A 194 -5.66 13.40 4.53
C ASP A 194 -6.50 13.47 5.81
N MET A 195 -6.00 12.85 6.87
CA MET A 195 -6.67 12.80 8.16
C MET A 195 -6.57 14.16 8.86
N THR A 196 -7.69 14.77 9.21
CA THR A 196 -7.69 16.00 10.01
C THR A 196 -7.56 15.70 11.50
N SER A 197 -8.30 14.72 11.98
CA SER A 197 -8.22 14.23 13.36
C SER A 197 -8.46 12.73 13.42
N ASN A 198 -7.80 12.07 14.36
CA ASN A 198 -8.01 10.65 14.62
C ASN A 198 -8.86 10.46 15.88
N SER A 199 -9.96 9.75 15.73
CA SER A 199 -10.71 9.16 16.82
C SER A 199 -10.51 7.64 16.82
N ASN A 200 -10.80 6.98 17.93
CA ASN A 200 -10.80 5.51 17.93
C ASN A 200 -11.82 5.01 16.91
N GLY A 201 -11.35 4.28 15.89
CA GLY A 201 -12.19 3.77 14.81
C GLY A 201 -12.44 4.77 13.68
N SER A 202 -11.41 5.46 13.18
CA SER A 202 -11.49 6.28 11.95
C SER A 202 -11.69 5.39 10.73
N TYR A 203 -12.94 5.03 10.41
CA TYR A 203 -13.29 4.09 9.35
C TYR A 203 -13.21 4.74 7.98
N MET A 204 -12.32 4.23 7.14
CA MET A 204 -12.15 4.66 5.75
C MET A 204 -13.07 3.87 4.82
N ILE A 205 -13.02 2.53 4.91
CA ILE A 205 -13.83 1.59 4.13
C ILE A 205 -14.36 0.52 5.07
N SER A 206 -15.65 0.20 4.98
CA SER A 206 -16.25 -0.88 5.78
C SER A 206 -17.41 -1.54 5.05
N MET A 207 -17.46 -2.86 5.11
CA MET A 207 -18.62 -3.66 4.74
C MET A 207 -18.92 -4.62 5.90
N ASN A 208 -19.98 -4.36 6.64
CA ASN A 208 -20.43 -5.13 7.81
C ASN A 208 -19.38 -5.26 8.94
N ARG A 209 -18.48 -4.30 9.09
CA ARG A 209 -17.53 -4.18 10.22
C ARG A 209 -16.77 -5.49 10.52
N TRP A 210 -16.88 -6.00 11.75
CA TRP A 210 -16.22 -7.23 12.22
C TRP A 210 -16.78 -8.51 11.61
N TRP A 211 -17.96 -8.45 10.99
CA TRP A 211 -18.63 -9.61 10.39
C TRP A 211 -18.44 -9.69 8.87
N GLY A 212 -17.71 -8.76 8.32
CA GLY A 212 -17.24 -8.70 6.96
C GLY A 212 -15.79 -8.27 6.92
N TYR A 213 -15.55 -7.03 6.52
CA TYR A 213 -14.23 -6.39 6.59
C TYR A 213 -14.35 -4.88 6.88
N LYS A 214 -13.28 -4.31 7.43
CA LYS A 214 -13.12 -2.87 7.59
C LYS A 214 -11.66 -2.47 7.50
N PHE A 215 -11.38 -1.40 6.79
CA PHE A 215 -10.09 -0.75 6.74
C PHE A 215 -10.20 0.61 7.41
N ASN A 216 -9.53 0.80 8.51
CA ASN A 216 -9.63 1.97 9.37
C ASN A 216 -8.26 2.40 9.91
N LEU A 217 -8.19 3.53 10.59
CA LEU A 217 -7.08 3.89 11.45
C LEU A 217 -7.44 3.54 12.89
N ASN A 218 -6.53 2.88 13.61
CA ASN A 218 -6.72 2.61 15.04
C ASN A 218 -6.49 3.87 15.90
N GLY A 219 -6.64 3.77 17.22
CA GLY A 219 -6.53 4.90 18.14
C GLY A 219 -5.21 5.67 18.09
N THR A 220 -4.16 5.11 17.52
CA THR A 220 -2.84 5.74 17.30
C THR A 220 -2.59 6.11 15.84
N ALA A 221 -3.64 6.17 15.02
CA ALA A 221 -3.59 6.47 13.59
C ALA A 221 -2.75 5.47 12.76
N VAL A 222 -2.65 4.22 13.20
CA VAL A 222 -2.02 3.14 12.44
C VAL A 222 -3.06 2.51 11.51
N PRO A 223 -2.75 2.27 10.23
CA PRO A 223 -3.64 1.53 9.33
C PRO A 223 -3.96 0.13 9.87
N PHE A 224 -5.23 -0.20 9.93
CA PHE A 224 -5.78 -1.38 10.59
C PHE A 224 -6.82 -2.06 9.70
N LEU A 225 -6.68 -3.36 9.51
CA LEU A 225 -7.64 -4.15 8.73
C LEU A 225 -8.23 -5.26 9.59
N THR A 226 -9.56 -5.29 9.63
CA THR A 226 -10.33 -6.42 10.15
C THR A 226 -10.87 -7.24 8.99
N VAL A 227 -10.78 -8.55 9.07
CA VAL A 227 -11.42 -9.47 8.13
C VAL A 227 -12.05 -10.63 8.90
N ALA A 228 -13.34 -10.84 8.67
CA ALA A 228 -14.03 -12.04 9.14
C ALA A 228 -13.76 -13.21 8.20
N THR A 229 -13.51 -14.38 8.81
CA THR A 229 -13.45 -15.68 8.12
C THR A 229 -14.49 -16.62 8.73
N ALA A 230 -14.71 -17.77 8.10
CA ALA A 230 -15.62 -18.77 8.66
C ALA A 230 -15.21 -19.27 10.07
N ALA A 231 -13.91 -19.18 10.39
CA ALA A 231 -13.37 -19.68 11.66
C ALA A 231 -13.28 -18.60 12.74
N THR A 232 -12.90 -17.38 12.36
CA THR A 232 -12.63 -16.28 13.32
C THR A 232 -12.53 -14.93 12.61
N ILE A 233 -12.36 -13.87 13.40
CA ILE A 233 -12.09 -12.51 12.94
C ILE A 233 -10.63 -12.20 13.15
N TYR A 234 -9.95 -11.68 12.14
CA TYR A 234 -8.57 -11.22 12.22
C TYR A 234 -8.52 -9.72 12.25
N ASP A 235 -7.99 -9.18 13.35
CA ASP A 235 -7.64 -7.78 13.56
C ASP A 235 -6.12 -7.63 13.46
N ARG A 236 -5.63 -6.87 12.47
CA ARG A 236 -4.20 -6.66 12.24
C ARG A 236 -3.93 -5.21 11.85
N ASP A 237 -2.71 -4.76 12.11
CA ASP A 237 -2.26 -3.40 11.82
C ASP A 237 -0.96 -3.36 11.01
N ALA A 238 -0.61 -2.16 10.56
CA ALA A 238 0.59 -1.92 9.78
C ALA A 238 1.89 -1.88 10.61
N GLY A 239 1.84 -2.15 11.92
CA GLY A 239 2.99 -2.08 12.81
C GLY A 239 3.34 -0.63 13.20
N ALA A 240 4.61 -0.29 13.27
CA ALA A 240 5.08 1.00 13.76
C ALA A 240 4.99 2.12 12.69
N VAL A 241 3.82 2.31 12.08
CA VAL A 241 3.59 3.33 11.05
C VAL A 241 2.32 4.12 11.36
N ASN A 242 2.47 5.42 11.68
CA ASN A 242 1.35 6.31 11.97
C ASN A 242 1.07 7.23 10.77
N VAL A 243 -0.19 7.44 10.46
CA VAL A 243 -0.64 8.46 9.50
C VAL A 243 -0.62 9.83 10.19
N ALA A 244 0.10 10.78 9.60
CA ALA A 244 0.16 12.13 10.13
C ALA A 244 -1.09 12.94 9.74
N ALA A 245 -1.63 13.73 10.67
CA ALA A 245 -2.74 14.64 10.37
C ALA A 245 -2.27 15.76 9.43
N GLY A 246 -3.12 16.16 8.50
CA GLY A 246 -2.86 17.23 7.52
C GLY A 246 -1.85 16.83 6.44
N VAL A 247 -1.61 15.52 6.23
CA VAL A 247 -0.66 15.03 5.23
C VAL A 247 -1.32 13.96 4.37
N TRP A 248 -1.52 14.22 3.09
CA TRP A 248 -1.99 13.23 2.14
C TRP A 248 -1.08 12.00 2.13
N THR A 249 -1.65 10.87 2.43
CA THR A 249 -0.95 9.60 2.56
C THR A 249 -1.68 8.53 1.75
N HIS A 250 -0.95 7.82 0.90
CA HIS A 250 -1.48 6.65 0.22
C HIS A 250 -1.42 5.44 1.15
N LEU A 251 -2.55 4.76 1.31
CA LEU A 251 -2.69 3.55 2.10
C LEU A 251 -3.21 2.42 1.22
N ALA A 252 -2.66 1.23 1.40
CA ALA A 252 -3.27 0.04 0.85
C ALA A 252 -3.19 -1.12 1.84
N ALA A 253 -4.20 -1.99 1.76
CA ALA A 253 -4.22 -3.25 2.50
C ALA A 253 -4.75 -4.36 1.60
N SER A 254 -4.18 -5.55 1.71
CA SER A 254 -4.63 -6.73 0.98
C SER A 254 -4.85 -7.91 1.92
N TYR A 255 -5.80 -8.76 1.54
CA TYR A 255 -6.12 -10.00 2.25
C TYR A 255 -6.30 -11.16 1.28
N THR A 256 -5.75 -12.29 1.66
CA THR A 256 -6.07 -13.61 1.10
C THR A 256 -5.94 -14.66 2.20
N ASP A 257 -6.41 -15.86 1.96
CA ASP A 257 -6.25 -16.98 2.89
C ASP A 257 -4.79 -17.10 3.38
N GLY A 258 -4.60 -16.96 4.69
CA GLY A 258 -3.32 -17.04 5.37
C GLY A 258 -2.50 -15.74 5.40
N THR A 259 -2.82 -14.71 4.63
CA THR A 259 -1.94 -13.55 4.51
C THR A 259 -2.69 -12.23 4.49
N MET A 260 -2.20 -11.27 5.28
CA MET A 260 -2.63 -9.87 5.28
C MET A 260 -1.42 -8.96 5.13
N LYS A 261 -1.47 -7.97 4.22
CA LYS A 261 -0.38 -7.03 3.97
C LYS A 261 -0.86 -5.60 4.09
N PHE A 262 0.06 -4.72 4.53
CA PHE A 262 -0.18 -3.27 4.67
C PHE A 262 0.89 -2.48 3.95
N TYR A 263 0.48 -1.44 3.25
CA TYR A 263 1.35 -0.54 2.49
C TYR A 263 1.07 0.91 2.86
N VAL A 264 2.12 1.71 2.91
CA VAL A 264 2.06 3.16 3.09
C VAL A 264 2.96 3.81 2.04
N ASN A 265 2.40 4.73 1.27
CA ASN A 265 3.07 5.42 0.17
C ASN A 265 3.74 4.42 -0.81
N GLY A 266 2.99 3.40 -1.21
CA GLY A 266 3.43 2.36 -2.13
C GLY A 266 4.39 1.32 -1.57
N GLU A 267 4.89 1.48 -0.35
CA GLU A 267 5.86 0.57 0.27
C GLU A 267 5.20 -0.43 1.21
N LEU A 268 5.57 -1.71 1.09
CA LEU A 268 5.17 -2.75 2.04
C LEU A 268 5.74 -2.44 3.43
N LYS A 269 4.86 -2.28 4.43
CA LYS A 269 5.24 -2.00 5.81
C LYS A 269 5.12 -3.22 6.72
N LYS A 270 4.10 -4.06 6.49
CA LYS A 270 3.86 -5.25 7.31
C LYS A 270 3.22 -6.37 6.51
N THR A 271 3.66 -7.59 6.80
CA THR A 271 3.02 -8.83 6.37
C THR A 271 2.68 -9.67 7.60
N TRP A 272 1.43 -10.11 7.67
CA TRP A 272 0.96 -11.13 8.62
C TRP A 272 0.70 -12.41 7.84
N THR A 273 1.23 -13.54 8.31
CA THR A 273 1.11 -14.86 7.66
C THR A 273 0.32 -15.87 8.50
N ASN A 274 -0.41 -15.38 9.49
CA ASN A 274 -1.18 -16.19 10.44
C ASN A 274 -2.66 -15.78 10.48
N THR A 275 -3.26 -15.60 9.30
CA THR A 275 -4.66 -15.19 9.11
C THR A 275 -5.40 -16.18 8.18
N PRO A 276 -5.41 -17.52 8.50
CA PRO A 276 -6.00 -18.51 7.62
C PRO A 276 -7.51 -18.40 7.46
N GLY A 277 -8.00 -18.79 6.31
CA GLY A 277 -9.39 -18.77 5.90
C GLY A 277 -9.69 -17.65 4.91
N ALA A 278 -10.54 -17.94 3.93
CA ALA A 278 -11.04 -16.93 3.01
C ALA A 278 -11.91 -15.91 3.74
N ALA A 279 -11.94 -14.65 3.27
CA ALA A 279 -12.91 -13.68 3.76
C ALA A 279 -14.34 -14.18 3.55
N VAL A 280 -15.22 -13.95 4.53
CA VAL A 280 -16.59 -14.45 4.44
C VAL A 280 -17.39 -13.72 3.36
N THR A 281 -18.22 -14.47 2.66
CA THR A 281 -19.31 -13.91 1.88
C THR A 281 -20.47 -13.60 2.84
N LEU A 282 -20.99 -12.38 2.81
CA LEU A 282 -22.08 -11.96 3.68
C LEU A 282 -23.36 -12.73 3.33
N ALA A 283 -23.93 -13.42 4.33
CA ALA A 283 -25.22 -14.11 4.19
C ALA A 283 -26.39 -13.11 4.00
N SER A 284 -26.27 -11.93 4.63
CA SER A 284 -27.22 -10.83 4.47
C SER A 284 -26.44 -9.64 3.88
N PRO A 285 -26.83 -9.13 2.71
CA PRO A 285 -26.16 -7.99 2.09
C PRO A 285 -26.15 -6.76 3.02
N VAL A 286 -24.97 -6.15 3.16
CA VAL A 286 -24.78 -4.86 3.81
C VAL A 286 -24.00 -3.99 2.83
N ASP A 287 -24.49 -2.79 2.57
CA ASP A 287 -23.85 -1.87 1.63
C ASP A 287 -22.45 -1.45 2.10
N LEU A 288 -21.55 -1.22 1.14
CA LEU A 288 -20.22 -0.69 1.42
C LEU A 288 -20.37 0.76 1.91
N SER A 289 -19.67 1.06 2.99
CA SER A 289 -19.56 2.40 3.58
C SER A 289 -18.15 2.95 3.35
N ILE A 290 -18.06 4.13 2.75
CA ILE A 290 -16.84 4.91 2.65
C ILE A 290 -16.96 6.07 3.64
N GLY A 291 -15.98 6.22 4.54
CA GLY A 291 -15.92 7.28 5.53
C GLY A 291 -16.65 7.00 6.86
N ASN A 292 -17.34 5.86 6.97
CA ASN A 292 -18.07 5.49 8.18
C ASN A 292 -18.07 3.98 8.37
N GLU A 293 -18.48 3.56 9.54
CA GLU A 293 -18.55 2.17 9.96
C GLU A 293 -19.62 1.38 9.19
N MET A 294 -20.84 1.93 9.05
CA MET A 294 -21.98 1.27 8.41
C MET A 294 -23.10 2.29 8.09
N PRO A 295 -23.85 2.15 7.01
CA PRO A 295 -25.03 2.99 6.77
C PRO A 295 -26.11 2.79 7.84
N LYS A 296 -26.89 3.83 8.11
CA LYS A 296 -27.85 3.89 9.25
C LYS A 296 -28.86 2.74 9.28
N GLU A 297 -29.38 2.36 8.12
CA GLU A 297 -30.43 1.35 7.96
C GLU A 297 -29.99 -0.07 8.33
N PHE A 298 -28.70 -0.31 8.43
CA PHE A 298 -28.16 -1.63 8.80
C PHE A 298 -27.87 -1.76 10.29
N TYR A 299 -28.00 -0.69 11.08
CA TYR A 299 -27.79 -0.78 12.52
C TYR A 299 -29.00 -1.35 13.25
N ASN A 300 -28.74 -2.19 14.24
CA ASN A 300 -29.71 -2.51 15.31
C ASN A 300 -29.51 -1.51 16.46
N MET A 301 -30.56 -0.80 16.83
CA MET A 301 -30.54 0.24 17.86
C MET A 301 -31.03 -0.24 19.23
N THR A 302 -31.55 -1.48 19.36
CA THR A 302 -32.26 -1.95 20.53
C THR A 302 -31.70 -3.21 21.18
N ASP A 303 -31.15 -4.13 20.40
CA ASP A 303 -30.62 -5.40 20.88
C ASP A 303 -29.08 -5.40 20.85
N ASN A 304 -28.47 -5.27 22.01
CA ASN A 304 -27.02 -5.22 22.15
C ASN A 304 -26.32 -6.59 21.98
N SER A 305 -27.08 -7.67 21.86
CA SER A 305 -26.51 -8.98 21.46
C SER A 305 -26.45 -9.14 19.93
N ASN A 306 -27.09 -8.25 19.17
CA ASN A 306 -27.07 -8.27 17.71
C ASN A 306 -25.72 -7.80 17.18
N PRO A 307 -25.10 -8.53 16.25
CA PRO A 307 -23.84 -8.13 15.60
C PRO A 307 -23.85 -6.72 14.97
N ALA A 308 -25.02 -6.25 14.54
CA ALA A 308 -25.19 -4.92 13.96
C ALA A 308 -25.54 -3.83 14.99
N TYR A 309 -25.47 -4.11 16.30
CA TYR A 309 -25.81 -3.12 17.32
C TYR A 309 -24.93 -1.87 17.24
N PHE A 310 -25.53 -0.68 17.41
CA PHE A 310 -24.84 0.59 17.41
C PHE A 310 -24.16 0.85 18.77
N TRP A 311 -22.85 0.62 18.84
CA TRP A 311 -22.04 0.83 20.04
C TRP A 311 -21.55 2.28 20.20
N GLY A 312 -21.78 3.13 19.24
CA GLY A 312 -21.32 4.51 19.14
C GLY A 312 -20.80 4.79 17.74
N ALA A 313 -20.74 6.05 17.39
CA ALA A 313 -20.32 6.48 16.07
C ALA A 313 -18.81 6.28 15.86
N SER A 314 -18.44 5.71 14.74
CA SER A 314 -17.06 5.53 14.28
C SER A 314 -16.98 5.91 12.82
N TYR A 315 -16.37 7.06 12.54
CA TYR A 315 -16.26 7.62 11.19
C TYR A 315 -14.91 8.31 10.98
N PHE A 316 -14.54 8.46 9.74
CA PHE A 316 -13.34 9.18 9.34
C PHE A 316 -13.56 10.69 9.42
N VAL A 317 -12.53 11.42 9.85
CA VAL A 317 -12.52 12.90 9.85
C VAL A 317 -11.32 13.39 9.06
N GLY A 318 -11.59 13.93 7.88
CA GLY A 318 -10.56 14.33 6.93
C GLY A 318 -11.03 14.20 5.50
N SER A 319 -10.09 14.13 4.56
CA SER A 319 -10.37 14.00 3.13
C SER A 319 -9.90 12.65 2.59
N MET A 320 -10.63 12.10 1.60
CA MET A 320 -10.25 10.90 0.86
C MET A 320 -10.34 11.15 -0.63
N ASP A 321 -9.50 10.41 -1.38
CA ASP A 321 -9.39 10.50 -2.83
C ASP A 321 -8.93 9.17 -3.43
N ASP A 322 -9.18 8.95 -4.73
CA ASP A 322 -8.69 7.81 -5.54
C ASP A 322 -8.82 6.45 -4.85
N ILE A 323 -10.03 6.09 -4.42
CA ILE A 323 -10.31 4.81 -3.77
C ILE A 323 -10.46 3.72 -4.81
N ARG A 324 -9.67 2.65 -4.68
CA ARG A 324 -9.71 1.47 -5.56
C ARG A 324 -9.95 0.20 -4.76
N MET A 325 -10.78 -0.68 -5.30
CA MET A 325 -10.98 -2.03 -4.80
C MET A 325 -10.71 -3.05 -5.89
N TYR A 326 -9.93 -4.07 -5.55
CA TYR A 326 -9.59 -5.18 -6.44
C TYR A 326 -10.05 -6.50 -5.82
N ASN A 327 -10.61 -7.39 -6.63
CA ASN A 327 -10.99 -8.76 -6.22
C ASN A 327 -9.81 -9.75 -6.27
N LYS A 328 -8.60 -9.23 -6.14
CA LYS A 328 -7.34 -9.99 -6.11
C LYS A 328 -6.36 -9.34 -5.12
N VAL A 329 -5.41 -10.12 -4.63
CA VAL A 329 -4.22 -9.57 -3.95
C VAL A 329 -3.26 -9.03 -4.99
N LEU A 330 -3.01 -7.72 -4.94
CA LEU A 330 -1.99 -7.09 -5.76
C LEU A 330 -0.59 -7.45 -5.23
N THR A 331 0.37 -7.57 -6.14
CA THR A 331 1.78 -7.68 -5.80
C THR A 331 2.30 -6.37 -5.20
N ASP A 332 3.42 -6.44 -4.48
CA ASP A 332 4.06 -5.26 -3.90
C ASP A 332 4.43 -4.23 -5.01
N ALA A 333 4.83 -4.72 -6.20
CA ALA A 333 5.13 -3.89 -7.36
C ALA A 333 3.89 -3.23 -7.95
N GLU A 334 2.74 -3.92 -8.02
CA GLU A 334 1.47 -3.33 -8.47
C GLU A 334 0.99 -2.23 -7.52
N VAL A 335 1.07 -2.43 -6.19
CA VAL A 335 0.70 -1.41 -5.20
C VAL A 335 1.63 -0.20 -5.30
N ASN A 336 2.94 -0.42 -5.42
CA ASN A 336 3.90 0.66 -5.63
C ASN A 336 3.64 1.42 -6.94
N SER A 337 3.24 0.72 -8.00
CA SER A 337 2.90 1.33 -9.29
C SER A 337 1.68 2.24 -9.20
N ILE A 338 0.62 1.81 -8.48
CA ILE A 338 -0.55 2.66 -8.22
C ILE A 338 -0.11 3.96 -7.53
N TYR A 339 0.67 3.86 -6.45
CA TYR A 339 1.19 5.01 -5.75
C TYR A 339 1.98 5.96 -6.66
N ILE A 340 2.91 5.43 -7.47
CA ILE A 340 3.77 6.24 -8.35
C ILE A 340 2.93 6.95 -9.41
N ILE A 341 1.98 6.25 -10.03
CA ILE A 341 1.09 6.83 -11.04
C ILE A 341 0.25 7.95 -10.42
N GLU A 342 -0.31 7.73 -9.23
CA GLU A 342 -1.25 8.65 -8.60
C GLU A 342 -0.59 9.84 -7.92
N LYS A 343 0.63 9.71 -7.40
CA LYS A 343 1.32 10.79 -6.68
C LYS A 343 1.73 11.96 -7.57
N ASP A 344 1.79 11.76 -8.89
CA ASP A 344 2.28 12.73 -9.87
C ASP A 344 1.21 13.09 -10.94
N LEU A 345 -0.09 12.72 -10.72
CA LEU A 345 -1.22 13.07 -11.63
C LEU A 345 -1.59 14.58 -11.52
#